data_144df39c409a515242d8a162267722b0
#
_entry.id   144df39c409a515242d8a162267722b0
#
_cell.length_a   1.000
_cell.length_b   1.000
_cell.length_c   1.000
_cell.angle_alpha   90.00
_cell.angle_beta   90.00
_cell.angle_gamma   90.00
#
_symmetry.space_group_name_H-M   'P 1'
#
loop_
_entity.id
_entity.type
_entity.pdbx_description
1 polymer ?
#
loop_
_entity_poly.entity_id
_entity_poly.type
_entity_poly.pdbx_seq_one_letter_code
_entity_poly.pdbx_strand_id
1 'polypeptide(L)'
;CERLHDSGFEPLIHDKTGLCLDPYFSASKVRWILDNVEGAREKALAGELLFGTVDSWLIWNLTGGLEHVTDVSNASRTLLFNIHNCRWDEELLDIFGIPASMLPRVVPSSGLIGRTARAILGAPIDICGAAGDQQAATFGQACFKPGMTKNTYGTGGFLLMNTGSTPKLSDNRLLSTIGWTIPGATSYALEGSVFVAGAVVQWLREGVGLVDTSAEIESLARQVKDNGGVYLIPAFVGLGA
;
A
#
# COMPACT_ATOMS: atom_id res chain seq x y z
N CYS A 1 -10.79 2.99 13.67
CA CYS A 1 -10.78 4.19 12.80
C CYS A 1 -11.89 5.16 13.20
N GLU A 2 -13.15 4.74 13.37
CA GLU A 2 -14.29 5.61 13.74
C GLU A 2 -13.98 6.49 14.95
N ARG A 3 -13.47 5.92 16.04
CA ARG A 3 -13.11 6.71 17.26
C ARG A 3 -12.07 7.80 16.96
N LEU A 4 -11.10 7.54 16.09
CA LEU A 4 -10.09 8.55 15.72
C LEU A 4 -10.69 9.62 14.80
N HIS A 5 -11.60 9.24 13.92
CA HIS A 5 -12.37 10.15 13.09
C HIS A 5 -13.21 11.09 13.96
N ASP A 6 -13.99 10.54 14.93
CA ASP A 6 -14.82 11.31 15.85
C ASP A 6 -14.02 12.24 16.78
N SER A 7 -12.75 11.88 17.04
CA SER A 7 -11.80 12.71 17.78
C SER A 7 -11.11 13.78 16.92
N GLY A 8 -11.43 13.87 15.63
CA GLY A 8 -10.92 14.89 14.73
C GLY A 8 -9.47 14.71 14.24
N PHE A 9 -8.91 13.48 14.34
CA PHE A 9 -7.53 13.23 13.90
C PHE A 9 -7.37 13.01 12.39
N GLU A 10 -8.45 12.79 11.64
CA GLU A 10 -8.36 12.45 10.21
C GLU A 10 -7.63 13.51 9.38
N PRO A 11 -7.86 14.84 9.53
CA PRO A 11 -7.12 15.84 8.75
C PRO A 11 -5.61 15.82 8.99
N LEU A 12 -5.18 15.61 10.24
CA LEU A 12 -3.77 15.54 10.60
C LEU A 12 -3.12 14.27 10.01
N ILE A 13 -3.81 13.13 10.11
CA ILE A 13 -3.35 11.86 9.56
C ILE A 13 -3.23 11.97 8.04
N HIS A 14 -4.25 12.52 7.38
CA HIS A 14 -4.25 12.72 5.93
C HIS A 14 -3.12 13.65 5.49
N ASP A 15 -2.92 14.77 6.16
CA ASP A 15 -1.84 15.72 5.84
C ASP A 15 -0.46 15.05 5.92
N LYS A 16 -0.17 14.33 7.01
CA LYS A 16 1.13 13.68 7.23
C LYS A 16 1.39 12.47 6.35
N THR A 17 0.35 11.68 6.09
CA THR A 17 0.50 10.36 5.43
C THR A 17 0.06 10.33 3.98
N GLY A 18 -0.78 11.29 3.55
CA GLY A 18 -1.46 11.26 2.27
C GLY A 18 -2.58 10.22 2.16
N LEU A 19 -2.89 9.51 3.25
CA LEU A 19 -3.85 8.41 3.29
C LEU A 19 -5.12 8.84 4.03
N CYS A 20 -6.26 8.24 3.66
CA CYS A 20 -7.47 8.33 4.48
C CYS A 20 -7.34 7.46 5.74
N LEU A 21 -8.07 7.80 6.78
CA LEU A 21 -8.13 7.01 8.00
C LEU A 21 -9.02 5.77 7.79
N ASP A 22 -8.41 4.69 7.34
CA ASP A 22 -9.10 3.45 6.96
C ASP A 22 -8.42 2.22 7.58
N PRO A 23 -9.19 1.20 8.01
CA PRO A 23 -8.63 -0.06 8.51
C PRO A 23 -7.89 -0.88 7.45
N TYR A 24 -7.91 -0.48 6.20
CA TYR A 24 -7.09 -1.05 5.12
C TYR A 24 -5.59 -0.97 5.44
N PHE A 25 -5.15 0.12 6.08
CA PHE A 25 -3.76 0.38 6.42
C PHE A 25 -3.32 -0.28 7.74
N SER A 26 -2.01 -0.36 8.00
CA SER A 26 -1.44 -1.21 9.04
C SER A 26 -1.71 -0.74 10.47
N ALA A 27 -1.69 0.57 10.74
CA ALA A 27 -1.66 1.12 12.10
C ALA A 27 -2.84 0.64 12.98
N SER A 28 -4.06 0.64 12.43
CA SER A 28 -5.25 0.20 13.16
C SER A 28 -5.18 -1.28 13.56
N LYS A 29 -4.59 -2.13 12.71
CA LYS A 29 -4.41 -3.57 12.96
C LYS A 29 -3.35 -3.82 14.02
N VAL A 30 -2.21 -3.11 13.95
CA VAL A 30 -1.15 -3.19 14.97
C VAL A 30 -1.72 -2.76 16.31
N ARG A 31 -2.43 -1.63 16.37
CA ARG A 31 -3.10 -1.17 17.57
C ARG A 31 -4.07 -2.22 18.14
N TRP A 32 -4.89 -2.80 17.28
CA TRP A 32 -5.84 -3.84 17.70
C TRP A 32 -5.12 -5.06 18.30
N ILE A 33 -4.02 -5.51 17.69
CA ILE A 33 -3.22 -6.64 18.22
C ILE A 33 -2.66 -6.27 19.60
N LEU A 34 -2.08 -5.09 19.74
CA LEU A 34 -1.49 -4.64 21.00
C LEU A 34 -2.54 -4.52 22.13
N ASP A 35 -3.79 -4.20 21.78
CA ASP A 35 -4.86 -4.01 22.77
C ASP A 35 -5.63 -5.31 23.09
N ASN A 36 -5.63 -6.33 22.20
CA ASN A 36 -6.49 -7.50 22.32
C ASN A 36 -5.73 -8.83 22.46
N VAL A 37 -4.43 -8.86 22.18
CA VAL A 37 -3.62 -10.07 22.39
C VAL A 37 -2.89 -9.95 23.73
N GLU A 38 -3.11 -10.91 24.60
CA GLU A 38 -2.53 -10.94 25.95
C GLU A 38 -1.00 -10.87 25.92
N GLY A 39 -0.42 -9.95 26.68
CA GLY A 39 1.02 -9.73 26.77
C GLY A 39 1.67 -9.05 25.56
N ALA A 40 0.89 -8.76 24.49
CA ALA A 40 1.48 -8.18 23.28
C ALA A 40 2.04 -6.76 23.54
N ARG A 41 1.31 -5.94 24.27
CA ARG A 41 1.74 -4.56 24.57
C ARG A 41 2.97 -4.53 25.44
N GLU A 42 3.03 -5.36 26.49
CA GLU A 42 4.19 -5.50 27.37
C GLU A 42 5.43 -5.94 26.59
N LYS A 43 5.30 -6.95 25.73
CA LYS A 43 6.38 -7.43 24.87
C LYS A 43 6.84 -6.37 23.86
N ALA A 44 5.89 -5.61 23.28
CA ALA A 44 6.22 -4.52 22.39
C ALA A 44 7.02 -3.41 23.09
N LEU A 45 6.62 -3.03 24.30
CA LEU A 45 7.35 -2.05 25.12
C LEU A 45 8.70 -2.57 25.57
N ALA A 46 8.85 -3.88 25.79
CA ALA A 46 10.11 -4.54 26.11
C ALA A 46 11.04 -4.71 24.89
N GLY A 47 10.57 -4.38 23.66
CA GLY A 47 11.33 -4.57 22.41
C GLY A 47 11.41 -6.02 21.93
N GLU A 48 10.52 -6.88 22.41
CA GLU A 48 10.47 -8.31 22.05
C GLU A 48 9.58 -8.58 20.83
N LEU A 49 8.80 -7.59 20.37
CA LEU A 49 7.97 -7.67 19.18
C LEU A 49 8.43 -6.68 18.12
N LEU A 50 8.50 -7.17 16.90
CA LEU A 50 8.79 -6.37 15.72
C LEU A 50 7.57 -6.30 14.81
N PHE A 51 7.35 -5.14 14.22
CA PHE A 51 6.36 -4.92 13.16
C PHE A 51 7.06 -4.89 11.81
N GLY A 52 6.39 -5.35 10.77
CA GLY A 52 6.83 -5.19 9.41
C GLY A 52 5.70 -5.42 8.41
N THR A 53 5.83 -4.79 7.26
CA THR A 53 5.10 -5.12 6.04
C THR A 53 5.71 -6.36 5.39
N VAL A 54 5.13 -6.85 4.30
CA VAL A 54 5.58 -8.11 3.66
C VAL A 54 7.06 -8.05 3.24
N ASP A 55 7.53 -6.90 2.77
CA ASP A 55 8.95 -6.69 2.42
C ASP A 55 9.87 -6.85 3.63
N SER A 56 9.50 -6.30 4.79
CA SER A 56 10.26 -6.48 6.03
C SER A 56 10.37 -7.96 6.42
N TRP A 57 9.27 -8.69 6.33
CA TRP A 57 9.25 -10.12 6.61
C TRP A 57 10.12 -10.91 5.65
N LEU A 58 10.07 -10.60 4.35
CA LEU A 58 10.91 -11.26 3.34
C LEU A 58 12.38 -10.97 3.57
N ILE A 59 12.75 -9.71 3.80
CA ILE A 59 14.14 -9.31 4.03
C ILE A 59 14.66 -9.94 5.33
N TRP A 60 13.88 -9.91 6.40
CA TRP A 60 14.22 -10.56 7.67
C TRP A 60 14.53 -12.03 7.47
N ASN A 61 13.68 -12.77 6.78
CA ASN A 61 13.91 -14.19 6.53
C ASN A 61 15.11 -14.43 5.59
N LEU A 62 15.20 -13.68 4.50
CA LEU A 62 16.30 -13.82 3.54
C LEU A 62 17.66 -13.50 4.15
N THR A 63 17.71 -12.60 5.13
CA THR A 63 18.97 -12.24 5.81
C THR A 63 19.24 -13.11 7.05
N GLY A 64 18.36 -14.05 7.38
CA GLY A 64 18.50 -14.89 8.58
C GLY A 64 18.31 -14.11 9.87
N GLY A 65 17.44 -13.08 9.87
CA GLY A 65 17.13 -12.27 11.04
C GLY A 65 18.11 -11.12 11.31
N LEU A 66 18.94 -10.76 10.34
CA LEU A 66 19.94 -9.69 10.53
C LEU A 66 19.41 -8.30 10.18
N GLU A 67 18.50 -8.19 9.21
CA GLU A 67 17.98 -6.90 8.75
C GLU A 67 16.50 -6.77 9.00
N HIS A 68 16.12 -5.87 9.91
CA HIS A 68 14.74 -5.45 10.14
C HIS A 68 14.52 -4.09 9.46
N VAL A 69 14.10 -4.13 8.21
CA VAL A 69 13.98 -2.95 7.34
C VAL A 69 12.71 -2.99 6.51
N THR A 70 12.25 -1.82 6.07
CA THR A 70 11.21 -1.63 5.06
C THR A 70 11.62 -0.52 4.11
N ASP A 71 11.16 -0.56 2.86
CA ASP A 71 11.38 0.57 1.98
C ASP A 71 10.35 1.68 2.20
N VAL A 72 10.67 2.89 1.74
CA VAL A 72 9.81 4.08 1.88
C VAL A 72 8.42 3.89 1.27
N SER A 73 8.28 3.12 0.17
CA SER A 73 7.00 2.91 -0.49
C SER A 73 6.08 2.03 0.35
N ASN A 74 6.60 0.96 0.95
CA ASN A 74 5.86 0.12 1.90
C ASN A 74 5.58 0.87 3.21
N ALA A 75 6.56 1.59 3.75
CA ALA A 75 6.38 2.41 4.96
C ALA A 75 5.25 3.42 4.79
N SER A 76 5.14 4.06 3.62
CA SER A 76 4.09 5.05 3.32
C SER A 76 2.67 4.46 3.35
N ARG A 77 2.50 3.13 3.41
CA ARG A 77 1.17 2.46 3.45
C ARG A 77 0.72 2.08 4.86
N THR A 78 1.34 2.61 5.90
CA THR A 78 1.13 2.14 7.28
C THR A 78 0.25 3.04 8.15
N LEU A 79 -0.03 4.30 7.77
CA LEU A 79 -0.56 5.39 8.60
C LEU A 79 0.37 5.84 9.74
N LEU A 80 1.64 5.41 9.72
CA LEU A 80 2.63 5.73 10.75
C LEU A 80 3.80 6.55 10.19
N PHE A 81 3.81 6.73 8.87
CA PHE A 81 4.94 7.30 8.13
C PHE A 81 4.59 8.66 7.54
N ASN A 82 5.42 9.65 7.85
CA ASN A 82 5.26 10.99 7.31
C ASN A 82 5.91 11.09 5.93
N ILE A 83 5.10 11.30 4.90
CA ILE A 83 5.57 11.32 3.50
C ILE A 83 6.36 12.58 3.15
N HIS A 84 6.26 13.65 3.94
CA HIS A 84 6.97 14.91 3.68
C HIS A 84 8.44 14.84 4.09
N ASN A 85 8.74 14.16 5.19
CA ASN A 85 10.11 14.00 5.71
C ASN A 85 10.68 12.58 5.55
N CYS A 86 9.88 11.65 5.02
CA CYS A 86 10.23 10.25 4.80
C CYS A 86 10.73 9.53 6.08
N ARG A 87 9.98 9.69 7.18
CA ARG A 87 10.30 9.09 8.49
C ARG A 87 9.04 8.59 9.19
N TRP A 88 9.22 7.66 10.13
CA TRP A 88 8.20 7.38 11.13
C TRP A 88 7.88 8.65 11.89
N ASP A 89 6.60 8.91 12.12
CA ASP A 89 6.12 10.16 12.74
C ASP A 89 5.71 9.89 14.19
N GLU A 90 6.37 10.54 15.14
CA GLU A 90 6.15 10.35 16.57
C GLU A 90 4.70 10.65 16.98
N GLU A 91 4.10 11.70 16.42
CA GLU A 91 2.72 12.07 16.73
C GLU A 91 1.72 11.01 16.21
N LEU A 92 1.96 10.45 15.03
CA LEU A 92 1.17 9.33 14.51
C LEU A 92 1.34 8.08 15.39
N LEU A 93 2.57 7.80 15.84
CA LEU A 93 2.84 6.68 16.76
C LEU A 93 2.08 6.84 18.07
N ASP A 94 2.06 8.04 18.63
CA ASP A 94 1.32 8.35 19.86
C ASP A 94 -0.20 8.22 19.66
N ILE A 95 -0.75 8.76 18.57
CA ILE A 95 -2.18 8.64 18.24
C ILE A 95 -2.61 7.18 18.15
N PHE A 96 -1.82 6.34 17.48
CA PHE A 96 -2.10 4.92 17.37
C PHE A 96 -1.60 4.10 18.58
N GLY A 97 -0.83 4.68 19.50
CA GLY A 97 -0.27 4.03 20.68
C GLY A 97 0.66 2.86 20.32
N ILE A 98 1.51 3.05 19.32
CA ILE A 98 2.44 2.04 18.79
C ILE A 98 3.86 2.42 19.22
N PRO A 99 4.60 1.55 19.94
CA PRO A 99 5.97 1.81 20.33
C PRO A 99 6.91 1.90 19.11
N ALA A 100 7.73 2.93 19.03
CA ALA A 100 8.71 3.12 17.95
C ALA A 100 9.73 1.96 17.86
N SER A 101 10.01 1.30 18.99
CA SER A 101 10.92 0.14 19.06
C SER A 101 10.50 -1.05 18.20
N MET A 102 9.19 -1.13 17.84
CA MET A 102 8.68 -2.20 16.98
C MET A 102 8.97 -1.97 15.50
N LEU A 103 9.29 -0.74 15.09
CA LEU A 103 9.29 -0.35 13.69
C LEU A 103 10.61 -0.69 12.98
N PRO A 104 10.56 -1.14 11.71
CA PRO A 104 11.76 -1.39 10.94
C PRO A 104 12.49 -0.09 10.58
N ARG A 105 13.78 -0.19 10.36
CA ARG A 105 14.56 0.90 9.79
C ARG A 105 14.10 1.14 8.34
N VAL A 106 13.79 2.38 8.01
CA VAL A 106 13.35 2.76 6.66
C VAL A 106 14.55 2.94 5.74
N VAL A 107 14.45 2.38 4.54
CA VAL A 107 15.49 2.45 3.50
C VAL A 107 14.91 2.97 2.18
N PRO A 108 15.75 3.51 1.27
CA PRO A 108 15.35 3.78 -0.10
C PRO A 108 14.88 2.51 -0.82
N SER A 109 14.02 2.66 -1.84
CA SER A 109 13.53 1.55 -2.65
C SER A 109 14.64 0.89 -3.49
N SER A 110 15.74 1.61 -3.75
CA SER A 110 16.91 1.12 -4.48
C SER A 110 18.20 1.47 -3.75
N GLY A 111 19.09 0.50 -3.60
CA GLY A 111 20.37 0.58 -2.90
C GLY A 111 20.66 -0.73 -2.17
N LEU A 112 21.85 -0.88 -1.62
CA LEU A 112 22.18 -2.07 -0.84
C LEU A 112 21.41 -2.05 0.49
N ILE A 113 20.51 -3.00 0.64
CA ILE A 113 19.63 -3.16 1.82
C ILE A 113 20.27 -4.16 2.81
N GLY A 114 20.79 -5.26 2.28
CA GLY A 114 21.38 -6.34 3.07
C GLY A 114 21.88 -7.47 2.18
N ARG A 115 22.26 -8.59 2.79
CA ARG A 115 22.68 -9.80 2.07
C ARG A 115 21.92 -11.02 2.55
N THR A 116 21.61 -11.91 1.63
CA THR A 116 20.95 -13.16 1.98
C THR A 116 21.87 -14.05 2.82
N ALA A 117 21.30 -14.74 3.79
CA ALA A 117 22.03 -15.74 4.54
C ALA A 117 22.41 -16.93 3.64
N ARG A 118 23.66 -17.40 3.73
CA ARG A 118 24.17 -18.51 2.92
C ARG A 118 23.30 -19.77 3.01
N ALA A 119 22.75 -20.01 4.18
CA ALA A 119 21.92 -21.19 4.43
C ALA A 119 20.63 -21.22 3.60
N ILE A 120 20.18 -20.05 3.08
CA ILE A 120 18.91 -19.92 2.35
C ILE A 120 19.11 -20.14 0.84
N LEU A 121 20.14 -19.51 0.26
CA LEU A 121 20.36 -19.53 -1.19
C LEU A 121 21.71 -20.15 -1.60
N GLY A 122 22.43 -20.79 -0.65
CA GLY A 122 23.73 -21.41 -0.91
C GLY A 122 24.91 -20.42 -0.98
N ALA A 123 24.67 -19.15 -1.24
CA ALA A 123 25.65 -18.07 -1.26
C ALA A 123 25.01 -16.76 -0.78
N PRO A 124 25.79 -15.82 -0.21
CA PRO A 124 25.31 -14.47 0.05
C PRO A 124 25.06 -13.73 -1.26
N ILE A 125 23.84 -13.22 -1.43
CA ILE A 125 23.42 -12.41 -2.58
C ILE A 125 22.98 -11.04 -2.05
N ASP A 126 23.40 -9.98 -2.69
CA ASP A 126 23.02 -8.62 -2.31
C ASP A 126 21.52 -8.39 -2.58
N ILE A 127 20.80 -7.87 -1.58
CA ILE A 127 19.43 -7.39 -1.70
C ILE A 127 19.52 -5.90 -1.99
N CYS A 128 19.21 -5.50 -3.21
CA CYS A 128 19.43 -4.13 -3.69
C CYS A 128 18.14 -3.37 -4.03
N GLY A 129 16.98 -3.94 -3.75
CA GLY A 129 15.71 -3.26 -4.00
C GLY A 129 14.56 -3.87 -3.22
N ALA A 130 13.66 -3.00 -2.79
CA ALA A 130 12.36 -3.34 -2.22
C ALA A 130 11.36 -2.24 -2.60
N ALA A 131 10.15 -2.61 -2.96
CA ALA A 131 9.07 -1.67 -3.24
C ALA A 131 7.72 -2.37 -3.07
N GLY A 132 6.68 -1.60 -2.76
CA GLY A 132 5.30 -2.08 -2.84
C GLY A 132 4.97 -2.51 -4.27
N ASP A 133 4.10 -3.49 -4.43
CA ASP A 133 3.77 -4.09 -5.73
C ASP A 133 3.24 -3.06 -6.74
N GLN A 134 2.38 -2.15 -6.30
CA GLN A 134 1.83 -1.10 -7.16
C GLN A 134 2.89 -0.07 -7.56
N GLN A 135 3.80 0.26 -6.66
CA GLN A 135 4.92 1.16 -6.90
C GLN A 135 5.94 0.50 -7.84
N ALA A 136 6.26 -0.76 -7.60
CA ALA A 136 7.13 -1.55 -8.49
C ALA A 136 6.54 -1.65 -9.91
N ALA A 137 5.22 -1.87 -10.02
CA ALA A 137 4.52 -1.87 -11.31
C ALA A 137 4.59 -0.50 -12.01
N THR A 138 4.44 0.60 -11.27
CA THR A 138 4.53 1.95 -11.81
C THR A 138 5.93 2.23 -12.36
N PHE A 139 6.96 1.82 -11.63
CA PHE A 139 8.35 1.90 -12.06
C PHE A 139 8.61 1.00 -13.29
N GLY A 140 8.14 -0.25 -13.24
CA GLY A 140 8.29 -1.24 -14.32
C GLY A 140 7.59 -0.85 -15.63
N GLN A 141 6.50 -0.06 -15.54
CA GLN A 141 5.82 0.54 -16.69
C GLN A 141 6.49 1.85 -17.16
N ALA A 142 7.67 2.17 -16.63
CA ALA A 142 8.43 3.36 -16.96
C ALA A 142 7.69 4.68 -16.74
N CYS A 143 6.80 4.76 -15.76
CA CYS A 143 6.06 5.98 -15.41
C CYS A 143 6.96 6.97 -14.64
N PHE A 144 8.08 7.38 -15.23
CA PHE A 144 9.12 8.18 -14.58
C PHE A 144 8.88 9.68 -14.55
N LYS A 145 7.97 10.18 -15.38
CA LYS A 145 7.70 11.64 -15.47
C LYS A 145 6.36 11.98 -14.81
N PRO A 146 6.23 13.17 -14.21
CA PRO A 146 4.95 13.65 -13.71
C PRO A 146 3.84 13.56 -14.76
N GLY A 147 2.66 13.09 -14.35
CA GLY A 147 1.50 12.86 -15.21
C GLY A 147 1.47 11.47 -15.87
N MET A 148 2.59 10.74 -15.90
CA MET A 148 2.57 9.36 -16.40
C MET A 148 1.84 8.45 -15.41
N THR A 149 0.97 7.62 -15.96
CA THR A 149 0.02 6.83 -15.19
C THR A 149 0.06 5.37 -15.62
N LYS A 150 0.06 4.45 -14.65
CA LYS A 150 -0.23 3.04 -14.90
C LYS A 150 -1.58 2.68 -14.32
N ASN A 151 -2.24 1.71 -14.90
CA ASN A 151 -3.43 1.11 -14.33
C ASN A 151 -3.26 -0.42 -14.32
N THR A 152 -3.45 -1.03 -13.15
CA THR A 152 -3.46 -2.48 -12.99
C THR A 152 -4.90 -2.94 -12.94
N TYR A 153 -5.29 -3.78 -13.90
CA TYR A 153 -6.59 -4.45 -13.93
C TYR A 153 -6.43 -5.89 -13.44
N GLY A 154 -6.98 -6.18 -12.28
CA GLY A 154 -7.09 -7.52 -11.70
C GLY A 154 -8.49 -7.70 -11.10
N THR A 155 -8.61 -8.38 -9.98
CA THR A 155 -9.84 -8.44 -9.17
C THR A 155 -10.35 -7.04 -8.88
N GLY A 156 -9.47 -6.15 -8.41
CA GLY A 156 -9.66 -4.70 -8.35
C GLY A 156 -8.92 -3.97 -9.47
N GLY A 157 -9.08 -2.65 -9.52
CA GLY A 157 -8.34 -1.74 -10.39
C GLY A 157 -7.52 -0.77 -9.53
N PHE A 158 -6.24 -0.57 -9.89
CA PHE A 158 -5.33 0.31 -9.16
C PHE A 158 -4.59 1.22 -10.13
N LEU A 159 -4.98 2.49 -10.11
CA LEU A 159 -4.40 3.54 -10.94
C LEU A 159 -3.41 4.34 -10.12
N LEU A 160 -2.15 4.40 -10.55
CA LEU A 160 -1.12 5.26 -9.96
C LEU A 160 -0.60 6.25 -10.99
N MET A 161 -0.60 7.53 -10.62
CA MET A 161 -0.04 8.62 -11.41
C MET A 161 1.16 9.21 -10.70
N ASN A 162 2.31 9.22 -11.35
CA ASN A 162 3.50 9.91 -10.87
C ASN A 162 3.21 11.42 -10.77
N THR A 163 3.46 12.02 -9.61
CA THR A 163 3.27 13.46 -9.34
C THR A 163 4.58 14.24 -9.26
N GLY A 164 5.73 13.58 -9.43
CA GLY A 164 7.05 14.18 -9.34
C GLY A 164 7.64 14.17 -7.93
N SER A 165 8.43 15.17 -7.60
CA SER A 165 9.25 15.21 -6.39
C SER A 165 8.54 15.79 -5.16
N THR A 166 7.28 16.17 -5.28
CA THR A 166 6.49 16.72 -4.16
C THR A 166 5.16 15.96 -4.03
N PRO A 167 4.73 15.64 -2.80
CA PRO A 167 3.43 15.02 -2.60
C PRO A 167 2.31 15.97 -3.06
N LYS A 168 1.25 15.40 -3.61
CA LYS A 168 0.03 16.11 -4.01
C LYS A 168 -1.13 15.52 -3.22
N LEU A 169 -1.62 16.25 -2.23
CA LEU A 169 -2.83 15.87 -1.52
C LEU A 169 -4.05 16.09 -2.42
N SER A 170 -5.03 15.24 -2.28
CA SER A 170 -6.25 15.24 -3.10
C SER A 170 -7.46 15.59 -2.27
N ASP A 171 -8.22 16.59 -2.72
CA ASP A 171 -9.53 16.94 -2.13
C ASP A 171 -10.64 15.95 -2.55
N ASN A 172 -10.33 14.99 -3.43
CA ASN A 172 -11.26 14.03 -3.98
C ASN A 172 -10.99 12.59 -3.50
N ARG A 173 -10.41 12.44 -2.32
CA ARG A 173 -10.12 11.15 -1.67
C ARG A 173 -9.15 10.22 -2.40
N LEU A 174 -8.41 10.71 -3.41
CA LEU A 174 -7.28 9.96 -3.94
C LEU A 174 -6.18 9.92 -2.89
N LEU A 175 -5.48 8.80 -2.81
CA LEU A 175 -4.39 8.63 -1.86
C LEU A 175 -3.11 9.26 -2.42
N SER A 176 -2.36 9.97 -1.57
CA SER A 176 -0.98 10.34 -1.86
C SER A 176 -0.04 9.32 -1.24
N THR A 177 0.96 8.89 -1.99
CA THR A 177 1.91 7.88 -1.54
C THR A 177 3.30 8.16 -2.10
N ILE A 178 4.31 7.53 -1.52
CA ILE A 178 5.63 7.53 -2.13
C ILE A 178 5.63 6.50 -3.26
N GLY A 179 6.00 6.93 -4.46
CA GLY A 179 6.20 6.04 -5.59
C GLY A 179 7.46 5.20 -5.43
N TRP A 180 8.59 5.84 -5.20
CA TRP A 180 9.89 5.21 -4.91
C TRP A 180 10.89 6.26 -4.43
N THR A 181 11.93 5.79 -3.76
CA THR A 181 13.15 6.56 -3.53
C THR A 181 14.35 5.84 -4.11
N ILE A 182 15.05 6.49 -5.00
CA ILE A 182 16.35 6.06 -5.54
C ILE A 182 17.43 7.05 -5.04
N PRO A 183 18.73 6.74 -5.14
CA PRO A 183 19.78 7.66 -4.70
C PRO A 183 19.60 9.07 -5.27
N GLY A 184 19.39 10.05 -4.39
CA GLY A 184 19.23 11.46 -4.74
C GLY A 184 17.83 11.92 -5.15
N ALA A 185 16.82 11.04 -5.25
CA ALA A 185 15.49 11.44 -5.70
C ALA A 185 14.36 10.60 -5.07
N THR A 186 13.33 11.28 -4.59
CA THR A 186 12.05 10.68 -4.20
C THR A 186 10.97 11.10 -5.18
N SER A 187 10.20 10.13 -5.66
CA SER A 187 9.02 10.35 -6.51
C SER A 187 7.76 10.01 -5.72
N TYR A 188 6.73 10.82 -5.89
CA TYR A 188 5.42 10.64 -5.29
C TYR A 188 4.39 10.21 -6.33
N ALA A 189 3.30 9.64 -5.88
CA ALA A 189 2.19 9.25 -6.74
C ALA A 189 0.84 9.58 -6.09
N LEU A 190 -0.15 9.87 -6.93
CA LEU A 190 -1.55 9.81 -6.59
C LEU A 190 -2.08 8.42 -6.96
N GLU A 191 -2.87 7.84 -6.07
CA GLU A 191 -3.49 6.53 -6.25
C GLU A 191 -5.01 6.64 -6.18
N GLY A 192 -5.68 6.06 -7.19
CA GLY A 192 -7.09 5.76 -7.16
C GLY A 192 -7.28 4.24 -7.21
N SER A 193 -8.15 3.70 -6.36
CA SER A 193 -8.44 2.27 -6.31
C SER A 193 -9.92 1.98 -6.44
N VAL A 194 -10.22 0.89 -7.16
CA VAL A 194 -11.55 0.31 -7.28
C VAL A 194 -11.44 -1.14 -6.84
N PHE A 195 -12.11 -1.49 -5.76
CA PHE A 195 -11.97 -2.83 -5.15
C PHE A 195 -12.55 -3.94 -6.02
N VAL A 196 -13.54 -3.64 -6.84
CA VAL A 196 -14.18 -4.59 -7.75
C VAL A 196 -14.04 -4.08 -9.19
N ALA A 197 -13.12 -4.67 -9.96
CA ALA A 197 -12.92 -4.41 -11.38
C ALA A 197 -13.14 -5.70 -12.18
N GLY A 198 -12.13 -6.53 -12.36
CA GLY A 198 -12.28 -7.83 -13.04
C GLY A 198 -13.21 -8.80 -12.31
N ALA A 199 -13.37 -8.64 -11.00
CA ALA A 199 -14.32 -9.42 -10.23
C ALA A 199 -15.79 -9.23 -10.67
N VAL A 200 -16.14 -8.09 -11.31
CA VAL A 200 -17.49 -7.91 -11.88
C VAL A 200 -17.76 -8.88 -13.03
N VAL A 201 -16.73 -9.22 -13.80
CA VAL A 201 -16.85 -10.21 -14.88
C VAL A 201 -17.15 -11.60 -14.31
N GLN A 202 -16.44 -11.95 -13.23
CA GLN A 202 -16.71 -13.20 -12.52
C GLN A 202 -18.13 -13.20 -11.92
N TRP A 203 -18.57 -12.11 -11.33
CA TRP A 203 -19.91 -11.96 -10.78
C TRP A 203 -21.00 -12.08 -11.87
N LEU A 204 -20.82 -11.49 -13.05
CA LEU A 204 -21.75 -11.64 -14.18
C LEU A 204 -21.88 -13.10 -14.61
N ARG A 205 -20.77 -13.85 -14.58
CA ARG A 205 -20.76 -15.28 -14.93
C ARG A 205 -21.31 -16.17 -13.81
N GLU A 206 -20.75 -16.05 -12.59
CA GLU A 206 -21.02 -17.01 -11.51
C GLU A 206 -22.14 -16.58 -10.57
N GLY A 207 -22.34 -15.27 -10.39
CA GLY A 207 -23.35 -14.71 -9.48
C GLY A 207 -24.69 -14.52 -10.16
N VAL A 208 -24.71 -13.97 -11.37
CA VAL A 208 -25.94 -13.66 -12.10
C VAL A 208 -26.25 -14.66 -13.22
N GLY A 209 -25.23 -15.33 -13.74
CA GLY A 209 -25.39 -16.31 -14.82
C GLY A 209 -25.81 -15.68 -16.16
N LEU A 210 -25.35 -14.44 -16.45
CA LEU A 210 -25.63 -13.74 -17.70
C LEU A 210 -24.77 -14.21 -18.87
N VAL A 211 -23.62 -14.82 -18.58
CA VAL A 211 -22.65 -15.35 -19.56
C VAL A 211 -22.05 -16.63 -19.02
N ASP A 212 -21.69 -17.55 -19.91
CA ASP A 212 -21.04 -18.79 -19.54
C ASP A 212 -19.51 -18.63 -19.45
N THR A 213 -18.95 -17.77 -20.27
CA THR A 213 -17.50 -17.48 -20.30
C THR A 213 -17.21 -15.99 -20.28
N SER A 214 -16.03 -15.61 -19.74
CA SER A 214 -15.59 -14.22 -19.74
C SER A 214 -15.38 -13.65 -21.15
N ALA A 215 -15.07 -14.48 -22.14
CA ALA A 215 -14.88 -14.08 -23.53
C ALA A 215 -16.19 -13.64 -24.20
N GLU A 216 -17.33 -14.15 -23.78
CA GLU A 216 -18.65 -13.78 -24.32
C GLU A 216 -18.98 -12.32 -24.08
N ILE A 217 -18.49 -11.74 -22.98
CA ILE A 217 -18.77 -10.33 -22.62
C ILE A 217 -18.31 -9.39 -23.73
N GLU A 218 -17.12 -9.61 -24.28
CA GLU A 218 -16.62 -8.79 -25.39
C GLU A 218 -17.48 -8.98 -26.64
N SER A 219 -17.85 -10.22 -26.94
CA SER A 219 -18.69 -10.54 -28.10
C SER A 219 -20.08 -9.89 -27.99
N LEU A 220 -20.67 -9.91 -26.81
CA LEU A 220 -21.96 -9.25 -26.54
C LEU A 220 -21.86 -7.73 -26.59
N ALA A 221 -20.80 -7.16 -26.00
CA ALA A 221 -20.57 -5.72 -26.02
C ALA A 221 -20.39 -5.17 -27.45
N ARG A 222 -19.77 -5.94 -28.34
CA ARG A 222 -19.60 -5.55 -29.76
C ARG A 222 -20.88 -5.57 -30.56
N GLN A 223 -21.96 -6.19 -30.08
CA GLN A 223 -23.24 -6.26 -30.79
C GLN A 223 -24.11 -5.01 -30.57
N VAL A 224 -23.76 -4.17 -29.63
CA VAL A 224 -24.50 -2.93 -29.33
C VAL A 224 -23.67 -1.72 -29.72
N LYS A 225 -24.34 -0.65 -30.15
CA LYS A 225 -23.70 0.58 -30.60
C LYS A 225 -23.10 1.37 -29.42
N ASP A 226 -23.80 1.36 -28.29
CA ASP A 226 -23.47 2.07 -27.08
C ASP A 226 -24.08 1.35 -25.87
N ASN A 227 -23.90 1.87 -24.67
CA ASN A 227 -24.42 1.28 -23.45
C ASN A 227 -25.91 1.58 -23.18
N GLY A 228 -26.63 2.24 -24.10
CA GLY A 228 -28.02 2.60 -23.91
C GLY A 228 -28.29 3.49 -22.69
N GLY A 229 -27.30 4.21 -22.18
CA GLY A 229 -27.40 5.02 -20.96
C GLY A 229 -27.35 4.20 -19.66
N VAL A 230 -27.04 2.90 -19.72
CA VAL A 230 -26.91 2.04 -18.54
C VAL A 230 -25.46 2.04 -18.02
N TYR A 231 -25.27 2.31 -16.74
CA TYR A 231 -23.99 2.30 -16.05
C TYR A 231 -24.06 1.40 -14.82
N LEU A 232 -23.09 0.52 -14.65
CA LEU A 232 -22.91 -0.29 -13.45
C LEU A 232 -21.72 0.24 -12.65
N ILE A 233 -21.96 0.61 -11.40
CA ILE A 233 -20.91 0.95 -10.44
C ILE A 233 -20.76 -0.26 -9.50
N PRO A 234 -19.68 -1.05 -9.63
CA PRO A 234 -19.54 -2.30 -8.88
C PRO A 234 -19.00 -2.05 -7.45
N ALA A 235 -19.75 -1.30 -6.66
CA ALA A 235 -19.41 -0.94 -5.29
C ALA A 235 -19.88 -2.00 -4.27
N PHE A 236 -19.74 -3.29 -4.57
CA PHE A 236 -20.22 -4.39 -3.72
C PHE A 236 -19.58 -4.42 -2.33
N VAL A 237 -18.36 -3.89 -2.20
CA VAL A 237 -17.62 -3.79 -0.93
C VAL A 237 -17.24 -2.33 -0.61
N GLY A 238 -17.95 -1.39 -1.18
CA GLY A 238 -17.66 0.03 -1.16
C GLY A 238 -16.77 0.47 -2.33
N LEU A 239 -16.63 1.78 -2.45
CA LEU A 239 -15.67 2.39 -3.37
C LEU A 239 -14.34 2.54 -2.62
N GLY A 240 -13.24 2.29 -3.28
CA GLY A 240 -11.92 2.64 -2.80
C GLY A 240 -11.75 4.15 -2.65
N ALA A 241 -10.53 4.58 -2.41
CA ALA A 241 -10.22 6.01 -2.45
C ALA A 241 -10.21 6.51 -3.89
#